data_819c41198141ab32bda52da520c241af
#
_entry.id   819c41198141ab32bda52da520c241af
#
_cell.length_a   1.000
_cell.length_b   1.000
_cell.length_c   1.000
_cell.angle_alpha   90.00
_cell.angle_beta   90.00
_cell.angle_gamma   90.00
#
_symmetry.space_group_name_H-M   'P 1'
#
loop_
_entity.id
_entity.type
_entity.pdbx_description
1 polymer ?
#
loop_
_entity_poly.entity_id
_entity_poly.type
_entity_poly.pdbx_seq_one_letter_code
_entity_poly.pdbx_strand_id
1 'polypeptide(L)'
;MVNKQMMQQTQQMQKRMMQMQEDLGNQVVQGTAGGGAVSCEVSGHQELKSITIAKDAVDPDDVETLQDLVLTAINDGLRKSQELAQKKMGALTGGMKIPGLM
;
A
#
# COMPACT_ATOMS: atom_id res chain seq x y z
N MET A 1 -21.22 -30.07 -13.94
CA MET A 1 -20.46 -30.84 -12.97
C MET A 1 -18.99 -30.40 -12.97
N VAL A 2 -18.49 -29.97 -11.83
CA VAL A 2 -17.10 -29.50 -11.71
C VAL A 2 -16.20 -30.71 -11.60
N ASN A 3 -15.20 -30.84 -12.49
CA ASN A 3 -14.26 -31.96 -12.41
C ASN A 3 -13.16 -31.65 -11.37
N LYS A 4 -12.38 -32.69 -11.01
CA LYS A 4 -11.34 -32.55 -9.99
C LYS A 4 -10.28 -31.51 -10.37
N GLN A 5 -9.95 -31.40 -11.66
CA GLN A 5 -8.97 -30.43 -12.13
C GLN A 5 -9.42 -29.00 -11.90
N MET A 6 -10.67 -28.71 -12.19
CA MET A 6 -11.22 -27.36 -11.97
C MET A 6 -11.26 -27.03 -10.49
N MET A 7 -11.61 -27.98 -9.64
CA MET A 7 -11.62 -27.78 -8.20
C MET A 7 -10.20 -27.51 -7.68
N GLN A 8 -9.21 -28.23 -8.16
CA GLN A 8 -7.83 -28.02 -7.76
C GLN A 8 -7.32 -26.64 -8.20
N GLN A 9 -7.65 -26.23 -9.42
CA GLN A 9 -7.25 -24.91 -9.92
C GLN A 9 -7.88 -23.81 -9.10
N THR A 10 -9.15 -23.94 -8.74
CA THR A 10 -9.84 -22.97 -7.91
C THR A 10 -9.20 -22.87 -6.53
N GLN A 11 -8.88 -24.01 -5.92
CA GLN A 11 -8.24 -24.03 -4.61
C GLN A 11 -6.86 -23.39 -4.65
N GLN A 12 -6.07 -23.67 -5.71
CA GLN A 12 -4.76 -23.07 -5.88
C GLN A 12 -4.84 -21.56 -6.05
N MET A 13 -5.83 -21.09 -6.82
CA MET A 13 -6.04 -19.66 -7.02
C MET A 13 -6.38 -18.96 -5.72
N GLN A 14 -7.31 -19.54 -4.94
CA GLN A 14 -7.67 -19.00 -3.63
C GLN A 14 -6.46 -18.93 -2.70
N LYS A 15 -5.63 -19.97 -2.70
CA LYS A 15 -4.45 -20.03 -1.87
C LYS A 15 -3.44 -18.94 -2.25
N ARG A 16 -3.25 -18.73 -3.56
CA ARG A 16 -2.38 -17.66 -4.05
C ARG A 16 -2.89 -16.29 -3.67
N MET A 17 -4.19 -16.08 -3.76
CA MET A 17 -4.80 -14.82 -3.37
C MET A 17 -4.63 -14.55 -1.88
N MET A 18 -4.81 -15.57 -1.05
CA MET A 18 -4.60 -15.44 0.39
C MET A 18 -3.15 -15.12 0.72
N GLN A 19 -2.20 -15.80 0.07
CA GLN A 19 -0.78 -15.52 0.26
C GLN A 19 -0.43 -14.09 -0.18
N MET A 20 -0.97 -13.64 -1.30
CA MET A 20 -0.74 -12.30 -1.79
C MET A 20 -1.26 -11.26 -0.80
N GLN A 21 -2.45 -11.47 -0.24
CA GLN A 21 -3.02 -10.57 0.75
C GLN A 21 -2.16 -10.52 2.02
N GLU A 22 -1.68 -11.69 2.45
CA GLU A 22 -0.81 -11.77 3.61
C GLU A 22 0.51 -11.05 3.35
N ASP A 23 1.11 -11.28 2.19
CA ASP A 23 2.36 -10.63 1.80
C ASP A 23 2.21 -9.11 1.73
N LEU A 24 1.09 -8.63 1.17
CA LEU A 24 0.81 -7.19 1.11
C LEU A 24 0.70 -6.59 2.50
N GLY A 25 0.06 -7.30 3.44
CA GLY A 25 -0.07 -6.83 4.80
C GLY A 25 1.26 -6.72 5.53
N ASN A 26 2.24 -7.52 5.13
CA ASN A 26 3.58 -7.52 5.72
C ASN A 26 4.54 -6.56 5.04
N GLN A 27 4.20 -6.05 3.87
CA GLN A 27 5.04 -5.08 3.16
C GLN A 27 4.69 -3.66 3.61
N VAL A 28 5.71 -2.82 3.65
CA VAL A 28 5.59 -1.45 4.13
C VAL A 28 6.18 -0.52 3.07
N VAL A 29 5.47 0.55 2.77
CA VAL A 29 5.97 1.64 1.94
C VAL A 29 6.12 2.89 2.79
N GLN A 30 6.99 3.80 2.37
CA GLN A 30 7.20 5.06 3.07
C GLN A 30 6.52 6.22 2.36
N GLY A 31 5.82 7.05 3.14
CA GLY A 31 5.36 8.34 2.68
C GLY A 31 6.21 9.42 3.31
N THR A 32 6.50 10.49 2.57
CA THR A 32 7.33 11.59 3.06
C THR A 32 6.76 12.93 2.63
N ALA A 33 7.13 13.96 3.39
CA ALA A 33 6.81 15.33 3.07
C ALA A 33 7.90 16.26 3.60
N GLY A 34 8.06 17.41 2.96
CA GLY A 34 9.01 18.44 3.40
C GLY A 34 10.45 17.98 3.39
N GLY A 35 10.85 17.19 2.39
CA GLY A 35 12.23 16.71 2.30
C GLY A 35 12.60 15.71 3.39
N GLY A 36 11.62 15.01 3.94
CA GLY A 36 11.83 14.06 5.02
C GLY A 36 11.54 14.60 6.41
N ALA A 37 11.04 15.83 6.51
CA ALA A 37 10.68 16.42 7.79
C ALA A 37 9.60 15.62 8.50
N VAL A 38 8.67 15.05 7.73
CA VAL A 38 7.68 14.09 8.21
C VAL A 38 7.73 12.87 7.31
N SER A 39 7.73 11.70 7.93
CA SER A 39 7.67 10.43 7.20
C SER A 39 6.71 9.50 7.90
N CYS A 40 6.20 8.52 7.16
CA CYS A 40 5.31 7.51 7.70
C CYS A 40 5.55 6.18 7.03
N GLU A 41 5.07 5.13 7.65
CA GLU A 41 5.07 3.79 7.09
C GLU A 41 3.64 3.31 6.96
N VAL A 42 3.30 2.84 5.75
CA VAL A 42 1.96 2.35 5.43
C VAL A 42 2.09 0.93 4.91
N SER A 43 1.27 0.02 5.41
CA SER A 43 1.28 -1.37 4.91
C SER A 43 0.65 -1.45 3.52
N GLY A 44 0.86 -2.58 2.84
CA GLY A 44 0.21 -2.84 1.56
C GLY A 44 -1.31 -2.92 1.64
N HIS A 45 -1.87 -3.04 2.85
CA HIS A 45 -3.31 -2.98 3.10
C HIS A 45 -3.79 -1.57 3.43
N GLN A 46 -2.95 -0.55 3.17
CA GLN A 46 -3.30 0.85 3.39
C GLN A 46 -3.53 1.17 4.87
N GLU A 47 -2.81 0.48 5.75
CA GLU A 47 -2.85 0.77 7.18
C GLU A 47 -1.61 1.55 7.58
N LEU A 48 -1.83 2.70 8.23
CA LEU A 48 -0.72 3.52 8.75
C LEU A 48 -0.09 2.80 9.92
N LYS A 49 1.21 2.49 9.83
CA LYS A 49 1.93 1.73 10.85
C LYS A 49 2.72 2.61 11.80
N SER A 50 3.29 3.69 11.28
CA SER A 50 4.11 4.59 12.09
C SER A 50 4.17 5.95 11.44
N ILE A 51 4.50 6.94 12.26
CA ILE A 51 4.76 8.29 11.78
C ILE A 51 5.96 8.84 12.54
N THR A 52 6.85 9.52 11.82
CA THR A 52 8.05 10.13 12.39
C THR A 52 8.08 11.60 12.00
N ILE A 53 8.23 12.45 12.98
CA ILE A 53 8.27 13.89 12.79
C ILE A 53 9.61 14.40 13.29
N ALA A 54 10.36 15.09 12.43
CA ALA A 54 11.62 15.71 12.83
C ALA A 54 11.33 16.82 13.85
N LYS A 55 12.18 16.93 14.85
CA LYS A 55 12.00 17.96 15.89
C LYS A 55 11.94 19.37 15.29
N ASP A 56 12.77 19.62 14.28
CA ASP A 56 12.83 20.92 13.63
C ASP A 56 11.54 21.28 12.90
N ALA A 57 10.71 20.31 12.58
CA ALA A 57 9.42 20.54 11.93
C ALA A 57 8.33 20.99 12.91
N VAL A 58 8.59 20.85 14.21
CA VAL A 58 7.60 21.20 15.24
C VAL A 58 7.82 22.64 15.69
N ASP A 59 6.91 23.51 15.25
CA ASP A 59 6.90 24.92 15.65
C ASP A 59 5.54 25.18 16.28
N PRO A 60 5.48 25.44 17.61
CA PRO A 60 4.22 25.70 18.29
C PRO A 60 3.47 26.93 17.75
N ASP A 61 4.19 27.83 17.11
CA ASP A 61 3.59 29.04 16.54
C ASP A 61 3.10 28.84 15.10
N ASP A 62 3.36 27.66 14.50
CA ASP A 62 2.96 27.35 13.14
C ASP A 62 2.49 25.91 13.03
N VAL A 63 1.41 25.61 13.71
CA VAL A 63 0.85 24.25 13.73
C VAL A 63 0.29 23.86 12.35
N GLU A 64 -0.19 24.84 11.59
CA GLU A 64 -0.79 24.58 10.28
C GLU A 64 0.22 23.95 9.30
N THR A 65 1.46 24.44 9.30
CA THR A 65 2.50 23.85 8.45
C THR A 65 2.74 22.40 8.81
N LEU A 66 2.80 22.08 10.10
CA LEU A 66 2.98 20.70 10.56
C LEU A 66 1.80 19.82 10.13
N GLN A 67 0.58 20.32 10.26
CA GLN A 67 -0.61 19.59 9.84
C GLN A 67 -0.55 19.26 8.34
N ASP A 68 -0.16 20.23 7.52
CA ASP A 68 -0.04 20.03 6.07
C ASP A 68 1.05 19.01 5.74
N LEU A 69 2.17 19.05 6.43
CA LEU A 69 3.26 18.08 6.23
C LEU A 69 2.81 16.67 6.59
N VAL A 70 2.13 16.52 7.72
CA VAL A 70 1.62 15.21 8.15
C VAL A 70 0.61 14.67 7.14
N LEU A 71 -0.32 15.50 6.72
CA LEU A 71 -1.33 15.10 5.74
C LEU A 71 -0.69 14.68 4.42
N THR A 72 0.27 15.46 3.94
CA THR A 72 0.98 15.19 2.69
C THR A 72 1.76 13.87 2.79
N ALA A 73 2.47 13.64 3.89
CA ALA A 73 3.23 12.41 4.09
C ALA A 73 2.33 11.18 4.11
N ILE A 74 1.20 11.26 4.81
CA ILE A 74 0.26 10.14 4.90
C ILE A 74 -0.35 9.86 3.54
N ASN A 75 -0.78 10.87 2.81
CA ASN A 75 -1.36 10.70 1.48
C ASN A 75 -0.34 10.13 0.49
N ASP A 76 0.92 10.55 0.58
CA ASP A 76 2.01 9.99 -0.22
C ASP A 76 2.17 8.50 0.06
N GLY A 77 2.17 8.11 1.34
CA GLY A 77 2.27 6.71 1.75
C GLY A 77 1.08 5.89 1.29
N LEU A 78 -0.14 6.41 1.43
CA LEU A 78 -1.35 5.73 0.99
C LEU A 78 -1.35 5.51 -0.52
N ARG A 79 -0.92 6.50 -1.28
CA ARG A 79 -0.82 6.38 -2.74
C ARG A 79 0.17 5.29 -3.13
N LYS A 80 1.33 5.27 -2.49
CA LYS A 80 2.35 4.24 -2.76
C LYS A 80 1.86 2.85 -2.36
N SER A 81 1.10 2.75 -1.27
CA SER A 81 0.49 1.50 -0.85
C SER A 81 -0.51 0.98 -1.90
N GLN A 82 -1.33 1.87 -2.44
CA GLN A 82 -2.26 1.52 -3.51
C GLN A 82 -1.54 1.05 -4.77
N GLU A 83 -0.47 1.76 -5.15
CA GLU A 83 0.35 1.37 -6.30
C GLU A 83 0.98 -0.01 -6.10
N LEU A 84 1.46 -0.30 -4.89
CA LEU A 84 2.02 -1.60 -4.55
C LEU A 84 0.96 -2.70 -4.71
N ALA A 85 -0.24 -2.48 -4.20
CA ALA A 85 -1.33 -3.44 -4.29
C ALA A 85 -1.71 -3.70 -5.75
N GLN A 86 -1.79 -2.65 -6.56
CA GLN A 86 -2.09 -2.78 -8.00
C GLN A 86 -1.01 -3.56 -8.74
N LYS A 87 0.25 -3.30 -8.40
CA LYS A 87 1.38 -3.99 -9.01
C LYS A 87 1.35 -5.49 -8.67
N LYS A 88 1.04 -5.83 -7.42
CA LYS A 88 0.93 -7.23 -6.99
C LYS A 88 -0.24 -7.93 -7.67
N MET A 89 -1.37 -7.23 -7.81
CA MET A 89 -2.52 -7.76 -8.53
C MET A 89 -2.19 -8.04 -10.00
N GLY A 90 -1.48 -7.12 -10.65
CA GLY A 90 -1.06 -7.30 -12.02
C GLY A 90 -0.16 -8.51 -12.19
N ALA A 91 0.76 -8.74 -11.24
CA ALA A 91 1.63 -9.91 -11.26
C ALA A 91 0.84 -11.20 -11.07
N LEU A 92 -0.20 -11.18 -10.21
CA LEU A 92 -1.04 -12.35 -9.97
C LEU A 92 -1.83 -12.75 -11.21
N THR A 93 -2.30 -11.78 -11.99
CA THR A 93 -3.07 -12.06 -13.20
C THR A 93 -2.21 -12.52 -14.38
N GLY A 94 -0.89 -12.61 -14.18
CA GLY A 94 0.02 -13.19 -15.18
C GLY A 94 0.11 -12.43 -16.48
N GLY A 95 -0.04 -11.10 -16.43
CA GLY A 95 0.03 -10.27 -17.62
C GLY A 95 -1.23 -10.28 -18.46
N MET A 96 -2.30 -10.88 -17.96
CA MET A 96 -3.58 -10.81 -18.68
C MET A 96 -4.08 -9.38 -18.73
N LYS A 97 -4.26 -8.89 -19.93
CA LYS A 97 -4.86 -7.57 -20.13
C LYS A 97 -6.35 -7.67 -19.81
N ILE A 98 -6.78 -6.88 -18.86
CA ILE A 98 -8.20 -6.78 -18.57
C ILE A 98 -8.77 -5.68 -19.45
N PRO A 99 -9.72 -6.01 -20.36
CA PRO A 99 -10.32 -4.98 -21.22
C PRO A 99 -10.95 -3.87 -20.37
N GLY A 100 -10.64 -2.63 -20.73
CA GLY A 100 -11.17 -1.47 -20.03
C GLY A 100 -10.30 -0.91 -18.92
N LEU A 101 -9.19 -1.56 -18.59
CA LEU A 101 -8.25 -1.06 -17.58
C LEU A 101 -7.02 -0.36 -18.18
N MET A 102 -7.04 -0.16 -19.47
CA MET A 102 -5.96 0.55 -20.15
C MET A 102 -6.45 1.84 -20.77
#